data_067e7a1d262989efd154f0f96613b31f
#
_entry.id   067e7a1d262989efd154f0f96613b31f
#
_cell.length_a   1.000
_cell.length_b   1.000
_cell.length_c   1.000
_cell.angle_alpha   90.00
_cell.angle_beta   90.00
_cell.angle_gamma   90.00
#
_symmetry.space_group_name_H-M   'P 1'
#
loop_
_entity.id
_entity.type
_entity.pdbx_description
1 polymer ?
#
loop_
_entity_poly.entity_id
_entity_poly.type
_entity_poly.pdbx_seq_one_letter_code
_entity_poly.pdbx_strand_id
1 'polypeptide(L)'
;MIDGEYVLNPTLDQMKDSSLDLVVAGTQDALMMVESEAKELSEDTFLDALMFAHKGMQPVIDAIIELAEHAAKEPFDFQPEDTDAIKAEIKKAVGKDLASAYKIVA
;
A
#
# COMPACT_ATOMS: atom_id res chain seq x y z
N MET A 1 9.89 0.75 13.97
CA MET A 1 11.32 0.39 14.13
C MET A 1 11.72 0.71 15.56
N ILE A 2 12.20 -0.29 16.30
CA ILE A 2 12.53 -0.21 17.73
C ILE A 2 13.97 -0.67 17.88
N ASP A 3 14.81 0.11 18.54
CA ASP A 3 16.25 -0.18 18.73
C ASP A 3 17.01 -0.54 17.44
N GLY A 4 16.59 0.04 16.31
CA GLY A 4 17.17 -0.22 15.00
C GLY A 4 16.62 -1.45 14.26
N GLU A 5 15.71 -2.20 14.86
CA GLU A 5 15.13 -3.40 14.29
C GLU A 5 13.68 -3.16 13.79
N TYR A 6 13.32 -3.78 12.66
CA TYR A 6 11.94 -3.75 12.18
C TYR A 6 11.09 -4.74 12.98
N VAL A 7 9.95 -4.28 13.48
CA VAL A 7 9.00 -5.09 14.25
C VAL A 7 7.67 -5.12 13.51
N LEU A 8 7.22 -6.31 13.14
CA LEU A 8 5.93 -6.51 12.48
C LEU A 8 4.82 -6.60 13.54
N ASN A 9 3.73 -5.86 13.33
CA ASN A 9 2.58 -5.82 14.23
C ASN A 9 2.99 -5.57 15.71
N PRO A 10 3.69 -4.46 16.00
CA PRO A 10 4.10 -4.14 17.36
C PRO A 10 2.88 -3.93 18.26
N THR A 11 3.05 -4.17 19.57
CA THR A 11 2.04 -3.82 20.56
C THR A 11 1.98 -2.29 20.75
N LEU A 12 0.87 -1.79 21.32
CA LEU A 12 0.72 -0.37 21.64
C LEU A 12 1.82 0.17 22.56
N ASP A 13 2.32 -0.65 23.47
CA ASP A 13 3.42 -0.26 24.34
C ASP A 13 4.75 -0.15 23.58
N GLN A 14 5.02 -1.07 22.67
CA GLN A 14 6.20 -1.02 21.81
C GLN A 14 6.19 0.19 20.86
N MET A 15 5.01 0.64 20.43
CA MET A 15 4.88 1.81 19.55
C MET A 15 5.36 3.11 20.21
N LYS A 16 5.35 3.22 21.54
CA LYS A 16 5.82 4.42 22.26
C LYS A 16 7.30 4.70 22.02
N ASP A 17 8.09 3.66 21.86
CA ASP A 17 9.55 3.72 21.64
C ASP A 17 9.94 3.60 20.17
N SER A 18 8.96 3.49 19.27
CA SER A 18 9.19 3.35 17.84
C SER A 18 9.65 4.65 17.18
N SER A 19 10.62 4.54 16.28
CA SER A 19 11.04 5.62 15.38
C SER A 19 10.29 5.61 14.04
N LEU A 20 9.46 4.59 13.79
CA LEU A 20 8.65 4.45 12.58
C LEU A 20 7.29 3.87 12.96
N ASP A 21 6.23 4.60 12.67
CA ASP A 21 4.88 4.08 12.59
C ASP A 21 4.53 3.92 11.11
N LEU A 22 4.27 2.69 10.67
CA LEU A 22 4.08 2.37 9.27
C LEU A 22 2.91 1.40 9.09
N VAL A 23 1.91 1.85 8.36
CA VAL A 23 0.79 1.01 7.92
C VAL A 23 0.92 0.76 6.42
N VAL A 24 0.89 -0.50 6.06
CA VAL A 24 1.03 -0.93 4.66
C VAL A 24 -0.13 -1.83 4.28
N ALA A 25 -0.72 -1.59 3.12
CA ALA A 25 -1.66 -2.50 2.50
C ALA A 25 -1.17 -2.91 1.11
N GLY A 26 -1.41 -4.15 0.72
CA GLY A 26 -0.92 -4.64 -0.54
C GLY A 26 -1.56 -5.95 -0.98
N THR A 27 -1.11 -6.39 -2.14
CA THR A 27 -1.40 -7.69 -2.72
C THR A 27 -0.14 -8.57 -2.69
N GLN A 28 -0.23 -9.77 -3.23
CA GLN A 28 0.91 -10.64 -3.38
C GLN A 28 2.07 -9.97 -4.16
N ASP A 29 1.73 -9.15 -5.16
CA ASP A 29 2.70 -8.61 -6.12
C ASP A 29 3.02 -7.12 -5.91
N ALA A 30 2.21 -6.38 -5.13
CA ALA A 30 2.34 -4.93 -5.05
C ALA A 30 1.88 -4.33 -3.71
N LEU A 31 2.49 -3.21 -3.35
CA LEU A 31 2.00 -2.32 -2.31
C LEU A 31 0.96 -1.36 -2.89
N MET A 32 -0.19 -1.26 -2.24
CA MET A 32 -1.34 -0.45 -2.68
C MET A 32 -1.52 0.81 -1.83
N MET A 33 -1.12 0.75 -0.56
CA MET A 33 -1.22 1.87 0.38
C MET A 33 0.00 1.88 1.30
N VAL A 34 0.49 3.07 1.55
CA VAL A 34 1.54 3.34 2.55
C VAL A 34 1.12 4.58 3.33
N GLU A 35 1.03 4.46 4.64
CA GLU A 35 0.81 5.57 5.56
C GLU A 35 1.85 5.50 6.67
N SER A 36 2.54 6.60 6.94
CA SER A 36 3.62 6.56 7.93
C SER A 36 3.88 7.88 8.64
N GLU A 37 4.34 7.75 9.89
CA GLU A 37 5.02 8.79 10.65
C GLU A 37 6.42 8.29 11.00
N ALA A 38 7.46 9.09 10.69
CA ALA A 38 8.84 8.70 10.89
C ALA A 38 9.64 9.81 11.60
N LYS A 39 10.56 9.43 12.48
CA LYS A 39 11.50 10.32 13.15
C LYS A 39 12.82 10.39 12.38
N GLU A 40 12.84 11.17 11.28
CA GLU A 40 14.05 11.47 10.47
C GLU A 40 14.80 10.22 9.99
N LEU A 41 14.10 9.22 9.45
CA LEU A 41 14.72 8.04 8.87
C LEU A 41 15.25 8.33 7.45
N SER A 42 16.31 7.65 7.06
CA SER A 42 16.81 7.71 5.68
C SER A 42 15.85 7.05 4.70
N GLU A 43 15.90 7.45 3.42
CA GLU A 43 15.09 6.84 2.36
C GLU A 43 15.38 5.34 2.22
N ASP A 44 16.64 4.93 2.32
CA ASP A 44 17.03 3.51 2.27
C ASP A 44 16.40 2.72 3.41
N THR A 45 16.48 3.22 4.65
CA THR A 45 15.84 2.59 5.81
C THR A 45 14.32 2.48 5.64
N PHE A 46 13.70 3.51 5.07
CA PHE A 46 12.26 3.49 4.82
C PHE A 46 11.88 2.50 3.72
N LEU A 47 12.67 2.43 2.65
CA LEU A 47 12.47 1.44 1.58
C LEU A 47 12.61 0.01 2.11
N ASP A 48 13.62 -0.27 2.93
CA ASP A 48 13.80 -1.57 3.58
C ASP A 48 12.61 -1.92 4.49
N ALA A 49 12.04 -0.95 5.21
CA ALA A 49 10.83 -1.15 6.00
C ALA A 49 9.63 -1.56 5.14
N LEU A 50 9.44 -0.94 3.97
CA LEU A 50 8.38 -1.31 3.02
C LEU A 50 8.57 -2.74 2.49
N MET A 51 9.79 -3.11 2.14
CA MET A 51 10.11 -4.47 1.69
C MET A 51 9.91 -5.50 2.80
N PHE A 52 10.30 -5.17 4.03
CA PHE A 52 10.04 -5.99 5.21
C PHE A 52 8.54 -6.21 5.45
N ALA A 53 7.75 -5.13 5.38
CA ALA A 53 6.30 -5.19 5.53
C ALA A 53 5.64 -6.04 4.43
N HIS A 54 6.02 -5.83 3.16
CA HIS A 54 5.51 -6.61 2.03
C HIS A 54 5.81 -8.11 2.18
N LYS A 55 7.03 -8.45 2.57
CA LYS A 55 7.41 -9.83 2.86
C LYS A 55 6.63 -10.39 4.05
N GLY A 56 6.41 -9.59 5.08
CA GLY A 56 5.68 -9.99 6.29
C GLY A 56 4.19 -10.25 6.06
N MET A 57 3.57 -9.63 5.05
CA MET A 57 2.15 -9.87 4.74
C MET A 57 1.92 -11.13 3.89
N GLN A 58 2.94 -11.66 3.19
CA GLN A 58 2.76 -12.82 2.31
C GLN A 58 2.13 -14.04 3.03
N PRO A 59 2.57 -14.45 4.22
CA PRO A 59 1.95 -15.59 4.92
C PRO A 59 0.47 -15.35 5.25
N VAL A 60 0.05 -14.09 5.47
CA VAL A 60 -1.35 -13.75 5.72
C VAL A 60 -2.17 -13.89 4.44
N ILE A 61 -1.63 -13.45 3.30
CA ILE A 61 -2.27 -13.60 2.00
C ILE A 61 -2.42 -15.08 1.65
N ASP A 62 -1.38 -15.89 1.87
CA ASP A 62 -1.42 -17.33 1.63
C ASP A 62 -2.47 -18.01 2.49
N ALA A 63 -2.57 -17.66 3.78
CA ALA A 63 -3.60 -18.17 4.68
C ALA A 63 -5.02 -17.77 4.27
N ILE A 64 -5.21 -16.55 3.72
CA ILE A 64 -6.50 -16.10 3.18
C ILE A 64 -6.88 -16.92 1.95
N ILE A 65 -5.93 -17.20 1.06
CA ILE A 65 -6.16 -18.02 -0.13
C ILE A 65 -6.54 -19.44 0.27
N GLU A 66 -5.80 -20.06 1.19
CA GLU A 66 -6.09 -21.39 1.71
C GLU A 66 -7.49 -21.46 2.35
N LEU A 67 -7.84 -20.46 3.17
CA LEU A 67 -9.18 -20.37 3.74
C LEU A 67 -10.26 -20.23 2.67
N ALA A 68 -10.01 -19.44 1.63
CA ALA A 68 -10.94 -19.26 0.52
C ALA A 68 -11.18 -20.56 -0.25
N GLU A 69 -10.14 -21.36 -0.49
CA GLU A 69 -10.27 -22.67 -1.16
C GLU A 69 -11.22 -23.62 -0.40
N HIS A 70 -11.28 -23.52 0.93
CA HIS A 70 -12.10 -24.39 1.76
C HIS A 70 -13.49 -23.84 2.09
N ALA A 71 -13.66 -22.53 2.14
CA ALA A 71 -14.83 -21.90 2.76
C ALA A 71 -15.40 -20.70 2.00
N ALA A 72 -14.86 -20.32 0.85
CA ALA A 72 -15.40 -19.19 0.09
C ALA A 72 -16.81 -19.51 -0.41
N LYS A 73 -17.66 -18.47 -0.38
CA LYS A 73 -18.95 -18.49 -1.05
C LYS A 73 -18.76 -18.11 -2.51
N GLU A 74 -19.81 -18.35 -3.32
CA GLU A 74 -19.84 -17.85 -4.69
C GLU A 74 -19.52 -16.34 -4.72
N PRO A 75 -18.70 -15.88 -5.66
CA PRO A 75 -18.34 -14.48 -5.77
C PRO A 75 -19.60 -13.61 -5.97
N PHE A 76 -19.60 -12.43 -5.38
CA PHE A 76 -20.64 -11.44 -5.64
C PHE A 76 -20.54 -10.99 -7.10
N ASP A 77 -21.65 -11.09 -7.85
CA ASP A 77 -21.74 -10.62 -9.23
C ASP A 77 -21.82 -9.09 -9.27
N PHE A 78 -20.65 -8.47 -9.29
CA PHE A 78 -20.49 -7.02 -9.38
C PHE A 78 -20.14 -6.63 -10.82
N GLN A 79 -21.02 -5.84 -11.44
CA GLN A 79 -20.77 -5.25 -12.75
C GLN A 79 -20.37 -3.78 -12.55
N PRO A 80 -19.09 -3.41 -12.71
CA PRO A 80 -18.65 -2.01 -12.60
C PRO A 80 -19.29 -1.18 -13.71
N GLU A 81 -19.64 0.05 -13.39
CA GLU A 81 -20.10 1.02 -14.40
C GLU A 81 -18.98 1.28 -15.41
N ASP A 82 -19.32 1.21 -16.70
CA ASP A 82 -18.39 1.55 -17.77
C ASP A 82 -18.18 3.08 -17.81
N THR A 83 -17.00 3.50 -17.41
CA THR A 83 -16.58 4.92 -17.40
C THR A 83 -15.55 5.26 -18.45
N ASP A 84 -15.25 4.37 -19.39
CA ASP A 84 -14.12 4.54 -20.32
C ASP A 84 -14.34 5.70 -21.30
N ALA A 85 -15.56 5.92 -21.75
CA ALA A 85 -15.90 7.05 -22.60
C ALA A 85 -15.63 8.39 -21.88
N ILE A 86 -16.09 8.54 -20.65
CA ILE A 86 -15.86 9.76 -19.84
C ILE A 86 -14.39 9.97 -19.56
N LYS A 87 -13.66 8.91 -19.21
CA LYS A 87 -12.19 8.98 -19.00
C LYS A 87 -11.46 9.42 -20.26
N ALA A 88 -11.85 8.91 -21.43
CA ALA A 88 -11.26 9.29 -22.70
C ALA A 88 -11.51 10.77 -23.03
N GLU A 89 -12.72 11.28 -22.81
CA GLU A 89 -13.05 12.70 -22.99
C GLU A 89 -12.24 13.60 -22.06
N ILE A 90 -12.16 13.29 -20.78
CA ILE A 90 -11.38 14.05 -19.80
C ILE A 90 -9.90 14.04 -20.19
N LYS A 91 -9.35 12.87 -20.52
CA LYS A 91 -7.96 12.75 -20.96
C LYS A 91 -7.66 13.59 -22.21
N LYS A 92 -8.58 13.62 -23.17
CA LYS A 92 -8.47 14.44 -24.37
C LYS A 92 -8.53 15.94 -24.07
N ALA A 93 -9.41 16.35 -23.14
CA ALA A 93 -9.62 17.75 -22.79
C ALA A 93 -8.46 18.35 -21.99
N VAL A 94 -7.98 17.65 -20.95
CA VAL A 94 -7.04 18.24 -19.98
C VAL A 94 -5.73 17.44 -19.79
N GLY A 95 -5.56 16.31 -20.44
CA GLY A 95 -4.42 15.41 -20.20
C GLY A 95 -3.05 16.06 -20.46
N LYS A 96 -2.93 16.92 -21.48
CA LYS A 96 -1.67 17.63 -21.79
C LYS A 96 -1.38 18.70 -20.76
N ASP A 97 -2.39 19.47 -20.36
CA ASP A 97 -2.23 20.56 -19.40
C ASP A 97 -1.90 19.99 -18.01
N LEU A 98 -2.54 18.89 -17.62
CA LEU A 98 -2.25 18.16 -16.40
C LEU A 98 -0.80 17.65 -16.38
N ALA A 99 -0.36 17.00 -17.45
CA ALA A 99 1.01 16.52 -17.57
C ALA A 99 2.06 17.65 -17.52
N SER A 100 1.71 18.82 -18.03
CA SER A 100 2.57 20.02 -17.97
C SER A 100 2.60 20.60 -16.55
N ALA A 101 1.45 20.66 -15.87
CA ALA A 101 1.36 21.16 -14.50
C ALA A 101 2.19 20.32 -13.52
N TYR A 102 2.18 19.01 -13.66
CA TYR A 102 2.99 18.11 -12.81
C TYR A 102 4.51 18.23 -13.02
N LYS A 103 4.97 18.92 -14.07
CA LYS A 103 6.41 19.18 -14.29
C LYS A 103 6.88 20.49 -13.65
N ILE A 104 5.98 21.29 -13.12
CA ILE A 104 6.35 22.54 -12.44
C ILE A 104 6.89 22.19 -11.06
N VAL A 105 8.15 22.51 -10.85
CA VAL A 105 8.83 22.38 -9.56
C VAL A 105 8.76 23.75 -8.88
N ALA A 106 8.38 23.76 -7.59
CA ALA A 106 8.30 24.98 -6.79
C ALA A 106 9.71 25.49 -6.41
#